data_21a95ddc83b6ab809695aeec2869978a
#
_entry.id   21a95ddc83b6ab809695aeec2869978a
#
_cell.length_a   1.000
_cell.length_b   1.000
_cell.length_c   1.000
_cell.angle_alpha   90.00
_cell.angle_beta   90.00
_cell.angle_gamma   90.00
#
_symmetry.space_group_name_H-M   'P 1'
#
loop_
_entity.id
_entity.type
_entity.pdbx_description
1 polymer ?
#
loop_
_entity_poly.entity_id
_entity_poly.type
_entity_poly.pdbx_seq_one_letter_code
_entity_poly.pdbx_strand_id
1 'polypeptide(L)'
;MLELYQTENCPYCVRVRGALADLGLDYIVRNEPDSHRERTRLKALSGQTFVPTLHDPERGVIIADDDDKIIEYVTEHYGRRVA
;
A
#
# COMPACT_ATOMS: atom_id res chain seq x y z
N MET A 1 1.94 11.22 5.07
CA MET A 1 2.74 10.42 4.11
C MET A 1 2.05 9.09 3.87
N LEU A 2 2.10 8.60 2.65
CA LEU A 2 1.52 7.30 2.31
C LEU A 2 2.14 6.20 3.15
N GLU A 3 1.34 5.19 3.47
CA GLU A 3 1.79 3.99 4.17
C GLU A 3 1.39 2.77 3.37
N LEU A 4 2.32 1.85 3.20
CA LEU A 4 2.04 0.61 2.50
C LEU A 4 2.25 -0.57 3.46
N TYR A 5 1.16 -1.25 3.79
CA TYR A 5 1.20 -2.47 4.58
C TYR A 5 1.47 -3.62 3.64
N GLN A 6 2.56 -4.35 3.88
CA GLN A 6 3.05 -5.28 2.89
C GLN A 6 3.91 -6.39 3.48
N THR A 7 4.20 -7.40 2.67
CA THR A 7 5.23 -8.39 2.97
C THR A 7 6.24 -8.38 1.82
N GLU A 8 7.47 -8.76 2.12
CA GLU A 8 8.57 -8.61 1.15
C GLU A 8 8.36 -9.45 -0.11
N ASN A 9 7.92 -10.68 0.05
CA ASN A 9 7.89 -11.63 -1.06
C ASN A 9 6.53 -11.77 -1.76
N CYS A 10 5.53 -11.04 -1.33
CA CYS A 10 4.22 -11.11 -1.98
C CYS A 10 4.30 -10.45 -3.36
N PRO A 11 3.95 -11.18 -4.44
CA PRO A 11 4.07 -10.61 -5.81
C PRO A 11 3.26 -9.34 -6.00
N TYR A 12 2.10 -9.24 -5.37
CA TYR A 12 1.27 -8.06 -5.49
C TYR A 12 1.88 -6.87 -4.75
N CYS A 13 2.53 -7.14 -3.61
CA CYS A 13 3.27 -6.11 -2.89
C CYS A 13 4.47 -5.62 -3.69
N VAL A 14 5.19 -6.54 -4.32
CA VAL A 14 6.31 -6.19 -5.19
C VAL A 14 5.85 -5.27 -6.32
N ARG A 15 4.70 -5.58 -6.90
CA ARG A 15 4.15 -4.79 -7.99
C ARG A 15 3.82 -3.36 -7.55
N VAL A 16 3.21 -3.22 -6.38
CA VAL A 16 2.87 -1.90 -5.84
C VAL A 16 4.13 -1.11 -5.51
N ARG A 17 5.12 -1.76 -4.87
CA ARG A 17 6.38 -1.07 -4.58
C ARG A 17 7.06 -0.57 -5.83
N GLY A 18 7.03 -1.38 -6.91
CA GLY A 18 7.59 -0.98 -8.18
C GLY A 18 6.91 0.25 -8.76
N ALA A 19 5.58 0.28 -8.70
CA ALA A 19 4.83 1.42 -9.19
C ALA A 19 5.14 2.70 -8.40
N LEU A 20 5.24 2.58 -7.08
CA LEU A 20 5.57 3.73 -6.24
C LEU A 20 6.98 4.25 -6.55
N ALA A 21 7.93 3.34 -6.78
CA ALA A 21 9.28 3.72 -7.16
C ALA A 21 9.31 4.41 -8.51
N ASP A 22 8.56 3.91 -9.48
CA ASP A 22 8.50 4.50 -10.81
C ASP A 22 7.95 5.92 -10.78
N LEU A 23 7.03 6.19 -9.86
CA LEU A 23 6.47 7.51 -9.70
C LEU A 23 7.34 8.43 -8.84
N GLY A 24 8.43 7.91 -8.28
CA GLY A 24 9.30 8.68 -7.41
C GLY A 24 8.69 9.05 -6.09
N LEU A 25 7.75 8.23 -5.59
CA LEU A 25 7.02 8.54 -4.36
C LEU A 25 7.72 7.94 -3.15
N ASP A 26 7.83 8.75 -2.11
CA ASP A 26 8.29 8.27 -0.81
C ASP A 26 7.08 7.80 -0.01
N TYR A 27 7.28 6.78 0.80
CA TYR A 27 6.19 6.25 1.61
C TYR A 27 6.77 5.47 2.78
N ILE A 28 5.94 5.25 3.78
CA ILE A 28 6.32 4.45 4.94
C ILE A 28 5.97 3.00 4.64
N VAL A 29 6.96 2.12 4.77
CA VAL A 29 6.75 0.68 4.65
C VAL A 29 6.32 0.15 6.00
N ARG A 30 5.15 -0.49 6.02
CA ARG A 30 4.65 -1.17 7.22
C ARG A 30 4.74 -2.66 6.97
N ASN A 31 5.82 -3.27 7.44
CA ASN A 31 6.04 -4.70 7.22
C ASN A 31 5.14 -5.51 8.14
N GLU A 32 4.33 -6.38 7.54
CA GLU A 32 3.42 -7.23 8.27
C GLU A 32 4.00 -8.62 8.42
N PRO A 33 3.63 -9.34 9.48
CA PRO A 33 4.08 -10.73 9.64
C PRO A 33 3.43 -11.64 8.60
N ASP A 34 4.04 -12.81 8.37
CA ASP A 34 3.52 -13.76 7.39
C ASP A 34 2.16 -14.30 7.80
N SER A 35 1.92 -14.51 9.08
CA SER A 35 0.65 -15.04 9.57
C SER A 35 -0.41 -13.96 9.60
N HIS A 36 -1.52 -14.20 8.89
CA HIS A 36 -2.66 -13.26 8.89
C HIS A 36 -3.17 -12.99 10.29
N ARG A 37 -3.15 -14.02 11.15
CA ARG A 37 -3.64 -13.88 12.51
C ARG A 37 -2.88 -12.84 13.30
N GLU A 38 -1.60 -12.64 12.96
CA GLU A 38 -0.73 -11.74 13.70
C GLU A 38 -0.73 -10.32 13.12
N ARG A 39 -1.48 -10.08 12.05
CA ARG A 39 -1.56 -8.75 11.43
C ARG A 39 -2.58 -7.88 12.14
N THR A 40 -2.36 -7.67 13.44
CA THR A 40 -3.35 -7.02 14.29
C THR A 40 -3.53 -5.54 14.00
N ARG A 41 -2.44 -4.83 13.71
CA ARG A 41 -2.55 -3.40 13.40
C ARG A 41 -3.24 -3.18 12.05
N LEU A 42 -3.01 -4.07 11.08
CA LEU A 42 -3.68 -4.00 9.80
C LEU A 42 -5.16 -4.25 9.96
N LYS A 43 -5.52 -5.24 10.76
CA LYS A 43 -6.92 -5.53 11.06
C LYS A 43 -7.59 -4.33 11.74
N ALA A 44 -6.90 -3.70 12.70
CA ALA A 44 -7.45 -2.54 13.38
C ALA A 44 -7.66 -1.36 12.42
N LEU A 45 -6.75 -1.18 11.46
CA LEU A 45 -6.85 -0.08 10.51
C LEU A 45 -7.95 -0.31 9.48
N SER A 46 -8.01 -1.48 8.89
CA SER A 46 -8.78 -1.70 7.67
C SER A 46 -9.89 -2.75 7.79
N GLY A 47 -9.97 -3.43 8.92
CA GLY A 47 -10.98 -4.47 9.12
C GLY A 47 -10.67 -5.79 8.44
N GLN A 48 -9.51 -5.93 7.81
CA GLN A 48 -9.11 -7.14 7.11
C GLN A 48 -7.60 -7.34 7.27
N THR A 49 -7.04 -8.43 6.74
CA THR A 49 -5.64 -8.78 6.99
C THR A 49 -4.83 -9.09 5.73
N PHE A 50 -5.32 -8.73 4.56
CA PHE A 50 -4.59 -8.98 3.30
C PHE A 50 -3.65 -7.84 2.96
N VAL A 51 -2.57 -8.18 2.29
CA VAL A 51 -1.61 -7.20 1.77
C VAL A 51 -1.53 -7.36 0.25
N PRO A 52 -1.23 -6.30 -0.50
CA PRO A 52 -0.90 -4.95 -0.06
C PRO A 52 -2.14 -4.17 0.37
N THR A 53 -1.98 -3.32 1.36
CA THR A 53 -3.01 -2.36 1.76
C THR A 53 -2.36 -0.98 1.81
N LEU A 54 -2.90 -0.05 1.06
CA LEU A 54 -2.43 1.33 1.05
C LEU A 54 -3.26 2.17 2.00
N HIS A 55 -2.59 2.99 2.78
CA HIS A 55 -3.24 3.97 3.63
C HIS A 55 -2.71 5.34 3.29
N ASP A 56 -3.61 6.24 2.92
CA ASP A 56 -3.28 7.64 2.68
C ASP A 56 -3.97 8.47 3.77
N PRO A 57 -3.28 8.73 4.88
CA PRO A 57 -3.92 9.44 5.99
C PRO A 57 -4.29 10.88 5.66
N GLU A 58 -3.57 11.50 4.74
CA GLU A 58 -3.86 12.89 4.38
C GLU A 58 -5.18 13.03 3.64
N ARG A 59 -5.59 12.00 2.91
CA ARG A 59 -6.84 12.01 2.18
C ARG A 59 -7.90 11.11 2.82
N GLY A 60 -7.54 10.39 3.88
CA GLY A 60 -8.46 9.50 4.56
C GLY A 60 -8.84 8.28 3.74
N VAL A 61 -7.93 7.77 2.92
CA VAL A 61 -8.20 6.67 2.00
C VAL A 61 -7.48 5.42 2.43
N ILE A 62 -8.18 4.28 2.40
CA ILE A 62 -7.61 2.95 2.62
C ILE A 62 -8.04 2.08 1.45
N ILE A 63 -7.08 1.47 0.78
CA ILE A 63 -7.36 0.53 -0.32
C ILE A 63 -6.71 -0.79 0.04
N ALA A 64 -7.53 -1.80 0.27
CA ALA A 64 -7.08 -3.09 0.77
C ALA A 64 -7.15 -4.16 -0.30
N ASP A 65 -6.09 -4.95 -0.38
CA ASP A 65 -6.06 -6.18 -1.16
C ASP A 65 -6.41 -5.99 -2.65
N ASP A 66 -5.98 -4.88 -3.23
CA ASP A 66 -6.29 -4.58 -4.63
C ASP A 66 -5.15 -3.76 -5.22
N ASP A 67 -4.15 -4.48 -5.74
CA ASP A 67 -2.95 -3.83 -6.25
C ASP A 67 -3.25 -2.93 -7.46
N ASP A 68 -4.16 -3.33 -8.34
CA ASP A 68 -4.54 -2.50 -9.49
C ASP A 68 -5.15 -1.18 -9.02
N LYS A 69 -6.04 -1.24 -8.05
CA LYS A 69 -6.70 -0.04 -7.55
C LYS A 69 -5.73 0.86 -6.80
N ILE A 70 -4.79 0.28 -6.08
CA ILE A 70 -3.76 1.05 -5.39
C ILE A 70 -2.92 1.81 -6.42
N ILE A 71 -2.47 1.12 -7.47
CA ILE A 71 -1.63 1.73 -8.50
C ILE A 71 -2.39 2.85 -9.22
N GLU A 72 -3.66 2.60 -9.55
CA GLU A 72 -4.49 3.61 -10.19
C GLU A 72 -4.63 4.85 -9.29
N TYR A 73 -4.85 4.64 -8.00
CA TYR A 73 -5.02 5.73 -7.05
C TYR A 73 -3.75 6.60 -6.96
N VAL A 74 -2.59 5.96 -6.77
CA VAL A 74 -1.36 6.73 -6.60
C VAL A 74 -0.95 7.41 -7.91
N THR A 75 -1.23 6.80 -9.04
CA THR A 75 -0.96 7.40 -10.34
C THR A 75 -1.83 8.65 -10.53
N GLU A 76 -3.10 8.54 -10.20
CA GLU A 76 -4.01 9.65 -10.39
C GLU A 76 -3.70 10.83 -9.48
N HIS A 77 -3.41 10.56 -8.21
CA HIS A 77 -3.27 11.62 -7.22
C HIS A 77 -1.86 12.13 -7.04
N TYR A 78 -0.85 11.36 -7.43
CA TYR A 78 0.54 11.71 -7.16
C TYR A 78 1.47 11.60 -8.36
N GLY A 79 1.00 11.13 -9.49
CA GLY A 79 1.86 10.75 -10.61
C GLY A 79 2.23 11.84 -11.58
N ARG A 80 1.59 13.01 -11.50
CA ARG A 80 1.77 13.96 -12.57
C ARG A 80 2.99 14.79 -12.48
N ARG A 81 3.70 14.73 -11.42
CA ARG A 81 4.86 15.58 -11.32
C ARG A 81 6.01 15.10 -12.16
N VAL A 82 5.90 14.02 -12.82
CA VAL A 82 7.00 13.52 -13.65
C VAL A 82 7.10 14.24 -14.97
N ALA A 83 6.21 15.08 -15.28
CA ALA A 83 6.23 15.77 -16.57
C ALA A 83 7.43 16.70 -16.74
#